data_9084c19740858efe9662b090f269e565
#
_entry.id   9084c19740858efe9662b090f269e565
#
_cell.length_a   1.000
_cell.length_b   1.000
_cell.length_c   1.000
_cell.angle_alpha   90.00
_cell.angle_beta   90.00
_cell.angle_gamma   90.00
#
_symmetry.space_group_name_H-M   'P 1'
#
loop_
_entity.id
_entity.type
_entity.pdbx_description
1 polymer ?
#
loop_
_entity_poly.entity_id
_entity_poly.type
_entity_poly.pdbx_seq_one_letter_code
_entity_poly.pdbx_strand_id
1 'polypeptide(L)'
;LLLPIAKARGIRSDNSMTNKIPEPTCTKRASIHPGMPVDIVLKADQPTGKLTRGVVKRILTNSPTHPRGIKVMLEDGQVGRVQRFAGPQECRKCKNRIVLHAFSDGFCQVCGRHITCADTPADVLCGYCATMSNRCVHCGAALEPEDSIE
;
A
#
# COMPACT_ATOMS: atom_id res chain seq x y z
N LEU A 1 11.49 64.21 -2.64
CA LEU A 1 11.19 63.31 -1.51
C LEU A 1 11.02 61.89 -2.05
N LEU A 2 12.09 61.12 -2.03
CA LEU A 2 12.07 59.70 -2.40
C LEU A 2 11.70 58.88 -1.15
N LEU A 3 10.56 58.25 -1.17
CA LEU A 3 10.16 57.26 -0.17
C LEU A 3 11.01 55.97 -0.35
N PRO A 4 11.54 55.39 0.72
CA PRO A 4 12.27 54.13 0.59
C PRO A 4 11.34 53.02 0.16
N ILE A 5 11.69 52.35 -0.93
CA ILE A 5 11.03 51.14 -1.40
C ILE A 5 11.26 50.07 -0.32
N ALA A 6 10.22 49.73 0.42
CA ALA A 6 10.24 48.63 1.32
C ALA A 6 10.54 47.35 0.53
N LYS A 7 11.67 46.71 0.78
CA LYS A 7 11.99 45.36 0.28
C LYS A 7 10.87 44.42 0.69
N ALA A 8 10.10 43.98 -0.29
CA ALA A 8 9.18 42.87 -0.11
C ALA A 8 9.98 41.67 0.39
N ARG A 9 9.77 41.31 1.64
CA ARG A 9 10.27 40.06 2.21
C ARG A 9 9.63 38.97 1.42
N GLY A 10 10.45 38.13 0.77
CA GLY A 10 9.99 36.97 0.02
C GLY A 10 9.04 36.14 0.85
N ILE A 11 7.85 35.99 0.34
CA ILE A 11 6.88 35.01 0.83
C ILE A 11 7.55 33.67 0.58
N ARG A 12 8.05 33.06 1.64
CA ARG A 12 8.40 31.65 1.59
C ARG A 12 7.08 30.92 1.40
N SER A 13 6.88 30.43 0.20
CA SER A 13 5.81 29.48 -0.08
C SER A 13 6.14 28.20 0.65
N ASP A 14 5.77 28.12 1.93
CA ASP A 14 5.72 26.88 2.67
C ASP A 14 4.57 26.04 2.09
N ASN A 15 4.83 25.51 0.90
CA ASN A 15 3.97 24.49 0.30
C ASN A 15 4.25 23.14 0.96
N SER A 16 4.21 23.12 2.30
CA SER A 16 4.40 21.93 3.12
C SER A 16 3.06 21.39 3.63
N MET A 17 2.03 21.40 2.80
CA MET A 17 0.87 20.56 3.03
C MET A 17 0.88 19.41 2.02
N THR A 18 2.02 18.70 1.95
CA THR A 18 1.97 17.31 1.51
C THR A 18 1.25 16.55 2.61
N ASN A 19 -0.02 16.29 2.41
CA ASN A 19 -0.78 15.33 3.19
C ASN A 19 -0.16 13.95 2.91
N LYS A 20 1.05 13.75 3.44
CA LYS A 20 1.81 12.52 3.30
C LYS A 20 1.10 11.50 4.17
N ILE A 21 0.16 10.77 3.55
CA ILE A 21 -0.36 9.56 4.16
C ILE A 21 0.87 8.73 4.52
N PRO A 22 1.09 8.41 5.81
CA PRO A 22 2.29 7.68 6.21
C PRO A 22 2.34 6.37 5.46
N GLU A 23 3.47 6.10 4.83
CA GLU A 23 3.68 4.82 4.17
C GLU A 23 3.41 3.68 5.16
N PRO A 24 2.68 2.64 4.75
CA PRO A 24 2.43 1.52 5.62
C PRO A 24 3.76 0.85 5.97
N THR A 25 4.02 0.66 7.23
CA THR A 25 5.21 -0.03 7.69
C THR A 25 4.84 -1.35 8.36
N CYS A 26 5.55 -2.41 8.00
CA CYS A 26 5.35 -3.75 8.58
C CYS A 26 5.64 -3.78 10.09
N THR A 27 6.27 -2.75 10.61
CA THR A 27 6.63 -2.60 12.01
C THR A 27 5.53 -1.98 12.87
N LYS A 28 4.52 -1.35 12.26
CA LYS A 28 3.41 -0.72 12.95
C LYS A 28 2.16 -1.59 12.89
N ARG A 29 1.59 -1.89 14.07
CA ARG A 29 0.35 -2.66 14.16
C ARG A 29 -0.84 -1.98 13.45
N ALA A 30 -0.92 -0.66 13.53
CA ALA A 30 -1.98 0.13 12.89
C ALA A 30 -1.98 0.04 11.35
N SER A 31 -0.88 -0.39 10.75
CA SER A 31 -0.76 -0.56 9.29
C SER A 31 -1.21 -1.93 8.80
N ILE A 32 -1.57 -2.84 9.71
CA ILE A 32 -1.92 -4.23 9.38
C ILE A 32 -3.35 -4.51 9.84
N HIS A 33 -4.14 -5.08 8.95
CA HIS A 33 -5.53 -5.44 9.22
C HIS A 33 -5.80 -6.88 8.78
N PRO A 34 -6.76 -7.56 9.41
CA PRO A 34 -7.26 -8.83 8.88
C PRO A 34 -7.78 -8.67 7.44
N GLY A 35 -7.53 -9.67 6.60
CA GLY A 35 -7.86 -9.62 5.18
C GLY A 35 -6.80 -8.99 4.27
N MET A 36 -5.69 -8.49 4.82
CA MET A 36 -4.58 -7.95 4.01
C MET A 36 -3.67 -9.05 3.49
N PRO A 37 -3.29 -8.99 2.22
CA PRO A 37 -2.23 -9.84 1.68
C PRO A 37 -0.86 -9.33 2.15
N VAL A 38 -0.08 -10.23 2.76
CA VAL A 38 1.25 -9.92 3.29
C VAL A 38 2.23 -11.03 2.97
N ASP A 39 3.51 -10.67 2.93
CA ASP A 39 4.61 -11.63 2.91
C ASP A 39 5.20 -11.71 4.32
N ILE A 40 5.16 -12.89 4.92
CA ILE A 40 5.67 -13.16 6.27
C ILE A 40 6.92 -14.03 6.22
N VAL A 41 7.74 -13.94 7.27
CA VAL A 41 8.80 -14.90 7.57
C VAL A 41 8.33 -15.83 8.67
N LEU A 42 8.30 -17.13 8.40
CA LEU A 42 8.05 -18.15 9.40
C LEU A 42 9.25 -18.30 10.34
N LYS A 43 9.01 -18.82 11.55
CA LYS A 43 10.07 -19.04 12.52
C LYS A 43 11.18 -19.95 11.97
N ALA A 44 10.81 -20.97 11.23
CA ALA A 44 11.76 -21.90 10.59
C ALA A 44 12.58 -21.25 9.46
N ASP A 45 12.03 -20.24 8.80
CA ASP A 45 12.63 -19.57 7.64
C ASP A 45 13.41 -18.29 8.02
N GLN A 46 13.48 -17.94 9.30
CA GLN A 46 14.23 -16.77 9.76
C GLN A 46 15.70 -16.77 9.33
N PRO A 47 16.43 -17.91 9.38
CA PRO A 47 17.83 -17.95 8.94
C PRO A 47 18.00 -17.73 7.43
N THR A 48 17.05 -18.19 6.63
CA THR A 48 17.10 -18.12 5.16
C THR A 48 16.43 -16.86 4.59
N GLY A 49 15.57 -16.22 5.38
CA GLY A 49 14.79 -15.07 4.93
C GLY A 49 13.69 -15.40 3.90
N LYS A 50 13.35 -16.69 3.74
CA LYS A 50 12.28 -17.13 2.84
C LYS A 50 10.96 -16.49 3.23
N LEU A 51 10.27 -15.88 2.26
CA LEU A 51 8.98 -15.26 2.46
C LEU A 51 7.85 -16.20 2.06
N THR A 52 6.80 -16.22 2.88
CA THR A 52 5.57 -16.94 2.61
C THR A 52 4.45 -15.92 2.46
N ARG A 53 3.77 -15.96 1.33
CA ARG A 53 2.63 -15.07 1.05
C ARG A 53 1.35 -15.66 1.58
N GLY A 54 0.51 -14.81 2.17
CA GLY A 54 -0.81 -15.19 2.63
C GLY A 54 -1.64 -14.00 3.07
N VAL A 55 -2.88 -14.27 3.45
CA VAL A 55 -3.83 -13.27 3.92
C VAL A 55 -3.87 -13.28 5.45
N VAL A 56 -3.83 -12.10 6.06
CA VAL A 56 -3.87 -11.96 7.52
C VAL A 56 -5.24 -12.36 8.05
N LYS A 57 -5.28 -13.37 8.89
CA LYS A 57 -6.47 -13.75 9.65
C LYS A 57 -6.57 -12.99 10.97
N ARG A 58 -5.46 -12.89 11.69
CA ARG A 58 -5.41 -12.24 13.01
C ARG A 58 -4.03 -11.70 13.33
N ILE A 59 -3.98 -10.56 14.02
CA ILE A 59 -2.74 -9.97 14.53
C ILE A 59 -2.46 -10.56 15.91
N LEU A 60 -1.24 -11.05 16.14
CA LEU A 60 -0.81 -11.67 17.40
C LEU A 60 0.05 -10.73 18.26
N THR A 61 0.62 -9.68 17.69
CA THR A 61 1.42 -8.69 18.43
C THR A 61 0.49 -7.69 19.14
N ASN A 62 0.63 -7.55 20.45
CA ASN A 62 -0.13 -6.58 21.23
C ASN A 62 0.50 -5.17 21.21
N SER A 63 1.82 -5.09 21.07
CA SER A 63 2.52 -3.81 20.97
C SER A 63 2.12 -3.02 19.71
N PRO A 64 2.07 -1.68 19.81
CA PRO A 64 1.78 -0.82 18.66
C PRO A 64 2.87 -0.89 17.59
N THR A 65 4.10 -1.21 17.97
CA THR A 65 5.25 -1.35 17.07
C THR A 65 6.12 -2.54 17.44
N HIS A 66 6.78 -3.11 16.43
CA HIS A 66 7.78 -4.16 16.64
C HIS A 66 8.89 -4.07 15.58
N PRO A 67 10.18 -3.99 15.96
CA PRO A 67 11.28 -3.73 15.02
C PRO A 67 11.49 -4.83 13.97
N ARG A 68 11.13 -6.07 14.28
CA ARG A 68 11.23 -7.22 13.35
C ARG A 68 9.97 -7.50 12.56
N GLY A 69 9.01 -6.59 12.56
CA GLY A 69 7.69 -6.78 11.96
C GLY A 69 6.65 -7.34 12.94
N ILE A 70 5.41 -7.03 12.66
CA ILE A 70 4.25 -7.48 13.46
C ILE A 70 4.02 -8.98 13.22
N LYS A 71 3.80 -9.72 14.30
CA LYS A 71 3.47 -11.15 14.23
C LYS A 71 1.99 -11.31 13.92
N VAL A 72 1.70 -12.07 12.89
CA VAL A 72 0.33 -12.36 12.43
C VAL A 72 0.11 -13.85 12.24
N MET A 73 -1.14 -14.24 12.24
CA MET A 73 -1.60 -15.55 11.79
C MET A 73 -2.30 -15.37 10.44
N LEU A 74 -1.94 -16.19 9.47
CA LEU A 74 -2.58 -16.24 8.17
C LEU A 74 -3.85 -17.10 8.20
N GLU A 75 -4.66 -17.03 7.15
CA GLU A 75 -5.89 -17.82 7.03
C GLU A 75 -5.62 -19.33 6.94
N ASP A 76 -4.48 -19.70 6.37
CA ASP A 76 -4.01 -21.09 6.33
C ASP A 76 -3.47 -21.64 7.66
N GLY A 77 -3.47 -20.83 8.72
CA GLY A 77 -3.00 -21.17 10.05
C GLY A 77 -1.50 -20.93 10.28
N GLN A 78 -0.76 -20.52 9.28
CA GLN A 78 0.67 -20.21 9.43
C GLN A 78 0.87 -18.93 10.24
N VAL A 79 1.92 -18.93 11.06
CA VAL A 79 2.26 -17.80 11.94
C VAL A 79 3.66 -17.30 11.62
N GLY A 80 3.78 -16.01 11.38
CA GLY A 80 5.07 -15.39 11.08
C GLY A 80 5.05 -13.88 11.30
N ARG A 81 6.18 -13.24 10.97
CA ARG A 81 6.32 -11.79 11.06
C ARG A 81 6.22 -11.17 9.68
N VAL A 82 5.41 -10.14 9.57
CA VAL A 82 5.24 -9.40 8.32
C VAL A 82 6.55 -8.68 7.99
N GLN A 83 7.07 -8.95 6.79
CA GLN A 83 8.27 -8.31 6.27
C GLN A 83 7.94 -7.27 5.21
N ARG A 84 6.91 -7.51 4.44
CA ARG A 84 6.40 -6.55 3.47
C ARG A 84 4.91 -6.79 3.19
N PHE A 85 4.26 -5.78 2.68
CA PHE A 85 2.94 -5.93 2.12
C PHE A 85 3.06 -6.56 0.72
N ALA A 86 2.22 -7.53 0.42
CA ALA A 86 2.07 -7.96 -0.95
C ALA A 86 1.64 -6.75 -1.79
N GLY A 87 2.26 -6.56 -2.94
CA GLY A 87 1.99 -5.41 -3.81
C GLY A 87 0.52 -5.28 -4.19
N PRO A 88 0.16 -4.21 -4.88
CA PRO A 88 -1.21 -4.00 -5.33
C PRO A 88 -1.68 -5.22 -6.12
N GLN A 89 -2.86 -5.72 -5.77
CA GLN A 89 -3.41 -6.91 -6.37
C GLN A 89 -4.34 -6.57 -7.52
N GLU A 90 -4.39 -7.47 -8.48
CA GLU A 90 -5.27 -7.39 -9.64
C GLU A 90 -6.31 -8.50 -9.56
N CYS A 91 -7.58 -8.19 -9.84
CA CYS A 91 -8.59 -9.22 -9.98
C CYS A 91 -8.39 -10.01 -11.29
N ARG A 92 -8.92 -11.23 -11.35
CA ARG A 92 -8.80 -12.10 -12.52
C ARG A 92 -9.20 -11.43 -13.84
N LYS A 93 -10.22 -10.57 -13.83
CA LYS A 93 -10.65 -9.82 -15.02
C LYS A 93 -9.58 -8.83 -15.50
N CYS A 94 -8.90 -8.15 -14.56
CA CYS A 94 -7.89 -7.15 -14.88
C CYS A 94 -6.54 -7.78 -15.28
N LYS A 95 -6.19 -8.94 -14.75
CA LYS A 95 -4.98 -9.67 -15.18
C LYS A 95 -4.98 -9.98 -16.67
N ASN A 96 -6.15 -10.25 -17.25
CA ASN A 96 -6.31 -10.64 -18.65
C ASN A 96 -6.78 -9.49 -19.56
N ARG A 97 -6.80 -8.25 -19.06
CA ARG A 97 -7.21 -7.11 -19.88
C ARG A 97 -6.13 -6.73 -20.90
N ILE A 98 -6.58 -6.30 -22.06
CA ILE A 98 -5.69 -5.68 -23.04
C ILE A 98 -5.43 -4.25 -22.60
N VAL A 99 -4.16 -3.91 -22.40
CA VAL A 99 -3.72 -2.56 -22.03
C VAL A 99 -2.89 -1.96 -23.15
N LEU A 100 -2.98 -0.65 -23.29
CA LEU A 100 -2.06 0.12 -24.13
C LEU A 100 -0.89 0.56 -23.25
N HIS A 101 0.33 0.27 -23.66
CA HIS A 101 1.53 0.75 -22.99
C HIS A 101 1.76 2.23 -23.30
N ALA A 102 0.97 3.07 -22.66
CA ALA A 102 1.06 4.51 -22.76
C ALA A 102 0.82 5.11 -21.39
N PHE A 103 1.61 6.11 -21.03
CA PHE A 103 1.43 6.79 -19.74
C PHE A 103 0.05 7.39 -19.66
N SER A 104 -0.58 7.19 -18.51
CA SER A 104 -1.87 7.77 -18.19
C SER A 104 -1.89 8.26 -16.75
N ASP A 105 -2.65 9.29 -16.51
CA ASP A 105 -2.81 9.90 -15.21
C ASP A 105 -4.23 9.73 -14.70
N GLY A 106 -4.35 9.53 -13.40
CA GLY A 106 -5.63 9.39 -12.72
C GLY A 106 -5.55 9.87 -11.28
N PHE A 107 -6.65 9.75 -10.57
CA PHE A 107 -6.72 10.05 -9.14
C PHE A 107 -7.31 8.87 -8.39
N CYS A 108 -6.70 8.53 -7.25
CA CYS A 108 -7.22 7.50 -6.39
C CYS A 108 -8.62 7.85 -5.89
N GLN A 109 -9.60 6.99 -6.13
CA GLN A 109 -10.99 7.21 -5.73
C GLN A 109 -11.20 7.23 -4.22
N VAL A 110 -10.23 6.72 -3.44
CA VAL A 110 -10.31 6.67 -1.97
C VAL A 110 -9.63 7.86 -1.32
N CYS A 111 -8.37 8.16 -1.69
CA CYS A 111 -7.58 9.20 -1.03
C CYS A 111 -7.35 10.46 -1.88
N GLY A 112 -7.79 10.48 -3.13
CA GLY A 112 -7.61 11.60 -4.05
C GLY A 112 -6.18 11.83 -4.54
N ARG A 113 -5.22 10.93 -4.20
CA ARG A 113 -3.83 11.04 -4.63
C ARG A 113 -3.74 10.90 -6.14
N HIS A 114 -2.91 11.73 -6.76
CA HIS A 114 -2.55 11.57 -8.17
C HIS A 114 -1.79 10.26 -8.40
N ILE A 115 -2.14 9.56 -9.46
CA ILE A 115 -1.55 8.28 -9.86
C ILE A 115 -1.06 8.44 -11.29
N THR A 116 0.19 8.11 -11.54
CA THR A 116 0.74 7.98 -12.89
C THR A 116 0.99 6.51 -13.17
N CYS A 117 0.40 6.00 -14.23
CA CYS A 117 0.52 4.60 -14.67
C CYS A 117 1.27 4.51 -15.99
N ALA A 118 1.99 3.41 -16.17
CA ALA A 118 2.66 3.11 -17.43
C ALA A 118 1.69 2.56 -18.51
N ASP A 119 0.47 2.25 -18.12
CA ASP A 119 -0.55 1.64 -18.95
C ASP A 119 -1.83 2.49 -19.00
N THR A 120 -2.60 2.35 -20.07
CA THR A 120 -3.89 3.00 -20.25
C THR A 120 -4.99 1.93 -20.33
N PRO A 121 -6.11 2.08 -19.59
CA PRO A 121 -6.49 3.20 -18.72
C PRO A 121 -5.75 3.22 -17.38
N ALA A 122 -5.67 4.41 -16.76
CA ALA A 122 -5.05 4.59 -15.45
C ALA A 122 -5.75 3.77 -14.35
N ASP A 123 -4.99 3.46 -13.30
CA ASP A 123 -5.51 2.79 -12.12
C ASP A 123 -6.55 3.66 -11.39
N VAL A 124 -7.55 3.03 -10.80
CA VAL A 124 -8.59 3.74 -10.02
C VAL A 124 -8.23 3.88 -8.55
N LEU A 125 -7.29 3.09 -8.07
CA LEU A 125 -6.79 3.14 -6.69
C LEU A 125 -5.26 3.25 -6.70
N CYS A 126 -4.70 4.02 -5.79
CA CYS A 126 -3.26 3.95 -5.55
C CYS A 126 -2.91 2.61 -4.86
N GLY A 127 -1.69 2.14 -5.03
CA GLY A 127 -1.23 0.87 -4.46
C GLY A 127 -1.49 0.75 -2.95
N TYR A 128 -1.35 1.85 -2.20
CA TYR A 128 -1.66 1.89 -0.78
C TYR A 128 -3.14 1.59 -0.49
N CYS A 129 -4.05 2.34 -1.12
CA CYS A 129 -5.49 2.17 -0.89
C CYS A 129 -5.99 0.80 -1.39
N ALA A 130 -5.48 0.31 -2.50
CA ALA A 130 -5.79 -1.02 -3.02
C ALA A 130 -5.41 -2.12 -2.03
N THR A 131 -4.19 -2.07 -1.49
CA THR A 131 -3.69 -3.04 -0.50
C THR A 131 -4.47 -2.95 0.81
N MET A 132 -4.70 -1.75 1.33
CA MET A 132 -5.40 -1.54 2.60
C MET A 132 -6.87 -1.94 2.57
N SER A 133 -7.53 -1.82 1.43
CA SER A 133 -8.94 -2.18 1.26
C SER A 133 -9.15 -3.56 0.66
N ASN A 134 -8.08 -4.30 0.35
CA ASN A 134 -8.13 -5.58 -0.38
C ASN A 134 -8.96 -5.48 -1.67
N ARG A 135 -8.64 -4.49 -2.49
CA ARG A 135 -9.35 -4.20 -3.74
C ARG A 135 -8.40 -4.18 -4.92
N CYS A 136 -8.93 -4.51 -6.08
CA CYS A 136 -8.18 -4.43 -7.32
C CYS A 136 -7.74 -2.99 -7.61
N VAL A 137 -6.44 -2.79 -7.87
CA VAL A 137 -5.87 -1.47 -8.16
C VAL A 137 -6.47 -0.86 -9.43
N HIS A 138 -6.79 -1.69 -10.42
CA HIS A 138 -7.24 -1.23 -11.73
C HIS A 138 -8.74 -0.88 -11.80
N CYS A 139 -9.61 -1.67 -11.17
CA CYS A 139 -11.05 -1.47 -11.27
C CYS A 139 -11.74 -1.16 -9.94
N GLY A 140 -11.01 -1.27 -8.82
CA GLY A 140 -11.54 -1.02 -7.49
C GLY A 140 -12.49 -2.09 -6.96
N ALA A 141 -12.70 -3.19 -7.66
CA ALA A 141 -13.53 -4.30 -7.19
C ALA A 141 -12.90 -4.98 -5.97
N ALA A 142 -13.73 -5.47 -5.05
CA ALA A 142 -13.24 -6.31 -3.95
C ALA A 142 -12.57 -7.57 -4.52
N LEU A 143 -11.46 -7.97 -3.91
CA LEU A 143 -10.75 -9.19 -4.28
C LEU A 143 -11.35 -10.35 -3.50
N GLU A 144 -11.79 -11.37 -4.21
CA GLU A 144 -12.24 -12.61 -3.61
C GLU A 144 -11.02 -13.44 -3.17
N PRO A 145 -11.19 -14.33 -2.16
CA PRO A 145 -10.09 -15.19 -1.68
C PRO A 145 -9.44 -16.02 -2.79
N GLU A 146 -10.20 -16.36 -3.82
CA GLU A 146 -9.72 -17.13 -4.97
C GLU A 146 -8.81 -16.31 -5.91
N ASP A 147 -8.88 -14.99 -5.88
CA ASP A 147 -8.02 -14.11 -6.67
C ASP A 147 -6.61 -13.95 -6.07
N SER A 148 -6.43 -14.39 -4.82
CA SER A 148 -5.19 -14.18 -4.04
C SER A 148 -4.20 -15.34 -4.15
N ILE A 149 -4.53 -16.42 -4.85
CA ILE A 149 -3.71 -17.63 -4.94
C ILE A 149 -3.16 -17.78 -6.35
N GLU A 150 -2.00 -17.17 -6.58
CA GLU A 150 -0.97 -17.66 -7.52
C GLU A 150 0.39 -17.17 -7.10
#